data_f996f55c1f3b3b63574f020dc0d8abdb
#
_entry.id   f996f55c1f3b3b63574f020dc0d8abdb
#
_cell.length_a   1.000
_cell.length_b   1.000
_cell.length_c   1.000
_cell.angle_alpha   90.00
_cell.angle_beta   90.00
_cell.angle_gamma   90.00
#
_symmetry.space_group_name_H-M   'P 1'
#
loop_
_entity.id
_entity.type
_entity.pdbx_description
1 polymer ?
#
loop_
_entity_poly.entity_id
_entity_poly.type
_entity_poly.pdbx_seq_one_letter_code
_entity_poly.pdbx_strand_id
1 'polypeptide(L)'
;MDFNDSQQEAAFRKEARDFLEANAEKRSIISDKPNDKSPQIAVAGAPETVKGGKEAAQEALERAKVWQKKKAEAGFAAILWPKEFGGYGGSPIQQVIYSQEEHDYLVPSGYFEIGIGMLGPTMMVWGKDEDKKRYLPKMITGEEIWCQLFSEPSAGSDLACLLYTSPSPRDAL
;
A
#
# COMPACT_ATOMS: atom_id res chain seq x y z
N MET A 1 -29.60 -11.42 3.24
CA MET A 1 -28.38 -10.65 3.57
C MET A 1 -28.53 -9.34 2.82
N ASP A 2 -28.49 -8.20 3.51
CA ASP A 2 -28.58 -6.90 2.88
C ASP A 2 -27.17 -6.45 2.49
N PHE A 3 -26.96 -6.13 1.22
CA PHE A 3 -25.68 -5.69 0.66
C PHE A 3 -25.67 -4.18 0.36
N ASN A 4 -26.71 -3.46 0.79
CA ASN A 4 -26.76 -2.02 0.63
C ASN A 4 -25.89 -1.33 1.67
N ASP A 5 -25.25 -0.25 1.26
CA ASP A 5 -24.51 0.60 2.19
C ASP A 5 -25.46 1.22 3.23
N SER A 6 -25.05 1.26 4.47
CA SER A 6 -25.69 2.12 5.47
C SER A 6 -25.53 3.60 5.09
N GLN A 7 -26.25 4.49 5.74
CA GLN A 7 -26.15 5.93 5.48
C GLN A 7 -24.72 6.47 5.67
N GLN A 8 -23.99 5.94 6.66
CA GLN A 8 -22.59 6.33 6.92
C GLN A 8 -21.65 5.79 5.85
N GLU A 9 -21.84 4.55 5.42
CA GLU A 9 -21.05 3.91 4.36
C GLU A 9 -21.29 4.59 3.01
N ALA A 10 -22.54 4.92 2.68
CA ALA A 10 -22.89 5.65 1.47
C ALA A 10 -22.25 7.06 1.44
N ALA A 11 -22.21 7.74 2.58
CA ALA A 11 -21.53 9.04 2.71
C ALA A 11 -20.03 8.90 2.47
N PHE A 12 -19.39 7.90 3.09
CA PHE A 12 -17.97 7.62 2.90
C PHE A 12 -17.67 7.21 1.44
N ARG A 13 -18.50 6.37 0.82
CA ARG A 13 -18.37 6.00 -0.60
C ARG A 13 -18.42 7.22 -1.51
N LYS A 14 -19.31 8.15 -1.21
CA LYS A 14 -19.38 9.40 -1.97
C LYS A 14 -18.11 10.22 -1.82
N GLU A 15 -17.60 10.37 -0.61
CA GLU A 15 -16.34 11.09 -0.32
C GLU A 15 -15.15 10.46 -1.07
N ALA A 16 -15.03 9.12 -1.01
CA ALA A 16 -14.00 8.38 -1.73
C ALA A 16 -14.10 8.57 -3.25
N ARG A 17 -15.31 8.50 -3.79
CA ARG A 17 -15.56 8.70 -5.23
C ARG A 17 -15.23 10.12 -5.67
N ASP A 18 -15.68 11.13 -4.93
CA ASP A 18 -15.40 12.53 -5.24
C ASP A 18 -13.89 12.80 -5.25
N PHE A 19 -13.13 12.20 -4.31
CA PHE A 19 -11.68 12.27 -4.28
C PHE A 19 -11.03 11.61 -5.50
N LEU A 20 -11.47 10.41 -5.86
CA LEU A 20 -10.92 9.65 -6.99
C LEU A 20 -11.22 10.34 -8.32
N GLU A 21 -12.44 10.83 -8.54
CA GLU A 21 -12.82 11.57 -9.74
C GLU A 21 -12.01 12.86 -9.93
N ALA A 22 -11.65 13.52 -8.84
CA ALA A 22 -10.84 14.74 -8.89
C ALA A 22 -9.35 14.49 -9.12
N ASN A 23 -8.83 13.29 -8.81
CA ASN A 23 -7.38 13.05 -8.72
C ASN A 23 -6.84 11.92 -9.60
N ALA A 24 -7.70 11.06 -10.14
CA ALA A 24 -7.29 9.88 -10.89
C ALA A 24 -8.07 9.75 -12.21
N GLU A 25 -7.45 9.10 -13.18
CA GLU A 25 -8.09 8.78 -14.47
C GLU A 25 -8.94 7.52 -14.34
N LYS A 26 -10.19 7.59 -14.81
CA LYS A 26 -11.09 6.44 -14.78
C LYS A 26 -10.65 5.38 -15.79
N ARG A 27 -10.63 4.14 -15.38
CA ARG A 27 -10.32 3.01 -16.24
C ARG A 27 -11.40 2.88 -17.33
N SER A 28 -11.00 2.90 -18.59
CA SER A 28 -11.96 2.68 -19.68
C SER A 28 -12.29 1.19 -19.76
N ILE A 29 -13.59 0.86 -19.84
CA ILE A 29 -14.11 -0.52 -19.94
C ILE A 29 -13.66 -1.19 -21.27
N ILE A 30 -13.06 -0.44 -22.19
CA ILE A 30 -12.73 -0.91 -23.57
C ILE A 30 -11.33 -1.52 -23.66
N SER A 31 -10.51 -1.53 -22.61
CA SER A 31 -9.15 -2.08 -22.68
C SER A 31 -9.03 -3.55 -22.23
N ASP A 32 -9.93 -4.41 -22.68
CA ASP A 32 -9.74 -5.88 -22.65
C ASP A 32 -8.66 -6.33 -23.66
N LYS A 33 -7.77 -5.44 -24.04
CA LYS A 33 -6.58 -5.82 -24.84
C LYS A 33 -5.51 -6.35 -23.90
N PRO A 34 -4.95 -7.54 -24.21
CA PRO A 34 -3.85 -8.13 -23.43
C PRO A 34 -2.54 -7.30 -23.45
N ASN A 35 -2.62 -6.06 -23.88
CA ASN A 35 -1.54 -5.08 -23.95
C ASN A 35 -1.88 -3.81 -23.15
N ASP A 36 -2.79 -3.92 -22.18
CA ASP A 36 -3.10 -2.85 -21.27
C ASP A 36 -1.84 -2.43 -20.50
N LYS A 37 -1.48 -1.16 -20.65
CA LYS A 37 -0.37 -0.51 -19.92
C LYS A 37 -0.75 -0.19 -18.46
N SER A 38 -1.80 -0.80 -17.93
CA SER A 38 -2.06 -0.75 -16.50
C SER A 38 -0.77 -1.22 -15.81
N PRO A 39 -0.26 -0.50 -14.83
CA PRO A 39 0.88 -0.96 -14.07
C PRO A 39 0.49 -2.30 -13.46
N GLN A 40 0.97 -3.38 -14.08
CA GLN A 40 0.84 -4.71 -13.51
C GLN A 40 1.42 -4.59 -12.12
N ILE A 41 0.70 -5.10 -11.14
CA ILE A 41 1.10 -5.17 -9.74
C ILE A 41 2.58 -5.53 -9.74
N ALA A 42 3.42 -4.54 -9.51
CA ALA A 42 4.82 -4.80 -9.30
C ALA A 42 4.84 -5.58 -7.99
N VAL A 43 5.04 -6.88 -8.08
CA VAL A 43 5.33 -7.68 -6.90
C VAL A 43 6.50 -6.98 -6.24
N ALA A 44 6.25 -6.47 -5.04
CA ALA A 44 7.21 -5.63 -4.33
C ALA A 44 8.58 -6.33 -4.33
N GLY A 45 9.55 -5.70 -4.95
CA GLY A 45 10.94 -6.16 -4.94
C GLY A 45 11.54 -6.69 -6.24
N ALA A 46 10.81 -6.75 -7.36
CA ALA A 46 11.41 -7.17 -8.62
C ALA A 46 11.50 -6.00 -9.61
N PRO A 47 12.62 -5.27 -9.67
CA PRO A 47 12.83 -4.19 -10.66
C PRO A 47 12.76 -4.69 -12.12
N GLU A 48 12.86 -5.99 -12.33
CA GLU A 48 12.78 -6.64 -13.64
C GLU A 48 11.35 -6.80 -14.16
N THR A 49 10.33 -6.64 -13.33
CA THR A 49 8.92 -6.77 -13.73
C THR A 49 8.35 -5.49 -14.34
N VAL A 50 9.03 -4.36 -14.21
CA VAL A 50 8.64 -3.12 -14.88
C VAL A 50 9.17 -3.15 -16.31
N LYS A 51 8.29 -3.37 -17.29
CA LYS A 51 8.65 -3.24 -18.71
C LYS A 51 9.19 -1.84 -18.97
N GLY A 52 10.45 -1.71 -19.34
CA GLY A 52 11.08 -0.41 -19.59
C GLY A 52 12.37 -0.16 -18.80
N GLY A 53 12.81 -1.11 -17.97
CA GLY A 53 14.07 -1.02 -17.24
C GLY A 53 14.04 -0.08 -16.01
N LYS A 54 15.23 0.30 -15.55
CA LYS A 54 15.39 1.08 -14.30
C LYS A 54 14.74 2.47 -14.35
N GLU A 55 14.81 3.14 -15.47
CA GLU A 55 14.24 4.48 -15.66
C GLU A 55 12.71 4.46 -15.55
N ALA A 56 12.05 3.50 -16.21
CA ALA A 56 10.61 3.34 -16.12
C ALA A 56 10.16 2.93 -14.71
N ALA A 57 10.96 2.12 -13.99
CA ALA A 57 10.71 1.77 -12.62
C ALA A 57 10.81 2.99 -11.69
N GLN A 58 11.81 3.84 -11.90
CA GLN A 58 11.97 5.07 -11.11
C GLN A 58 10.80 6.04 -11.37
N GLU A 59 10.40 6.21 -12.61
CA GLU A 59 9.25 7.07 -12.96
C GLU A 59 7.95 6.54 -12.34
N ALA A 60 7.73 5.23 -12.38
CA ALA A 60 6.57 4.60 -11.75
C ALA A 60 6.56 4.81 -10.22
N LEU A 61 7.72 4.71 -9.59
CA LEU A 61 7.89 4.96 -8.17
C LEU A 61 7.57 6.41 -7.80
N GLU A 62 8.07 7.38 -8.56
CA GLU A 62 7.78 8.79 -8.29
C GLU A 62 6.28 9.12 -8.47
N ARG A 63 5.63 8.54 -9.48
CA ARG A 63 4.16 8.63 -9.62
C ARG A 63 3.43 8.02 -8.42
N ALA A 64 3.90 6.88 -7.93
CA ALA A 64 3.33 6.22 -6.76
C ALA A 64 3.46 7.07 -5.49
N LYS A 65 4.61 7.74 -5.28
CA LYS A 65 4.80 8.66 -4.16
C LYS A 65 3.87 9.87 -4.23
N VAL A 66 3.72 10.45 -5.43
CA VAL A 66 2.77 11.58 -5.64
C VAL A 66 1.34 11.14 -5.33
N TRP A 67 0.94 9.96 -5.78
CA TRP A 67 -0.38 9.40 -5.48
C TRP A 67 -0.57 9.14 -3.98
N GLN A 68 0.40 8.50 -3.35
CA GLN A 68 0.37 8.22 -1.92
C GLN A 68 0.25 9.49 -1.07
N LYS A 69 0.97 10.55 -1.44
CA LYS A 69 0.88 11.85 -0.78
C LYS A 69 -0.52 12.45 -0.91
N LYS A 70 -1.14 12.41 -2.09
CA LYS A 70 -2.54 12.85 -2.28
C LYS A 70 -3.51 12.08 -1.40
N LYS A 71 -3.37 10.75 -1.34
CA LYS A 71 -4.17 9.91 -0.43
C LYS A 71 -3.95 10.29 1.04
N ALA A 72 -2.72 10.57 1.43
CA ALA A 72 -2.40 10.98 2.79
C ALA A 72 -3.06 12.32 3.17
N GLU A 73 -2.98 13.32 2.29
CA GLU A 73 -3.59 14.64 2.48
C GLU A 73 -5.13 14.56 2.58
N ALA A 74 -5.75 13.62 1.85
CA ALA A 74 -7.18 13.38 1.88
C ALA A 74 -7.63 12.37 2.97
N GLY A 75 -6.68 11.76 3.71
CA GLY A 75 -6.96 10.78 4.76
C GLY A 75 -7.13 9.34 4.28
N PHE A 76 -7.08 9.07 2.98
CA PHE A 76 -7.32 7.73 2.43
C PHE A 76 -6.09 6.80 2.41
N ALA A 77 -4.90 7.31 2.77
CA ALA A 77 -3.67 6.52 2.73
C ALA A 77 -3.63 5.38 3.77
N ALA A 78 -4.26 5.58 4.92
CA ALA A 78 -4.25 4.64 6.04
C ALA A 78 -5.61 4.62 6.75
N ILE A 79 -6.64 4.11 6.05
CA ILE A 79 -8.04 4.15 6.50
C ILE A 79 -8.23 3.46 7.85
N LEU A 80 -7.59 2.30 8.05
CA LEU A 80 -7.73 1.51 9.28
C LEU A 80 -6.89 2.02 10.45
N TRP A 81 -5.94 2.93 10.22
CA TRP A 81 -5.09 3.40 11.30
C TRP A 81 -5.84 4.37 12.22
N PRO A 82 -5.57 4.31 13.53
CA PRO A 82 -6.08 5.30 14.48
C PRO A 82 -5.69 6.73 14.10
N LYS A 83 -6.56 7.69 14.41
CA LYS A 83 -6.32 9.12 14.13
C LYS A 83 -5.07 9.67 14.82
N GLU A 84 -4.74 9.15 16.00
CA GLU A 84 -3.54 9.52 16.75
C GLU A 84 -2.24 9.22 16.01
N PHE A 85 -2.25 8.26 15.07
CA PHE A 85 -1.13 7.92 14.21
C PHE A 85 -1.27 8.47 12.78
N GLY A 86 -2.20 9.39 12.57
CA GLY A 86 -2.41 10.04 11.27
C GLY A 86 -3.33 9.27 10.30
N GLY A 87 -3.98 8.18 10.77
CA GLY A 87 -4.96 7.45 9.97
C GLY A 87 -6.34 8.09 9.96
N TYR A 88 -7.22 7.54 9.14
CA TYR A 88 -8.63 7.96 9.06
C TYR A 88 -9.43 7.55 10.31
N GLY A 89 -9.05 6.47 10.97
CA GLY A 89 -9.80 5.85 12.07
C GLY A 89 -11.07 5.14 11.58
N GLY A 90 -11.03 4.64 10.36
CA GLY A 90 -12.15 3.99 9.70
C GLY A 90 -12.33 2.53 10.06
N SER A 91 -13.45 1.98 9.64
CA SER A 91 -13.80 0.59 9.82
C SER A 91 -13.28 -0.29 8.68
N PRO A 92 -13.19 -1.63 8.87
CA PRO A 92 -12.85 -2.54 7.78
C PRO A 92 -13.76 -2.43 6.56
N ILE A 93 -15.04 -2.14 6.76
CA ILE A 93 -15.97 -1.96 5.65
C ILE A 93 -15.65 -0.70 4.83
N GLN A 94 -15.23 0.38 5.46
CA GLN A 94 -14.78 1.59 4.77
C GLN A 94 -13.51 1.33 3.94
N GLN A 95 -12.58 0.52 4.43
CA GLN A 95 -11.44 0.08 3.61
C GLN A 95 -11.88 -0.70 2.37
N VAL A 96 -12.86 -1.60 2.52
CA VAL A 96 -13.43 -2.34 1.38
C VAL A 96 -14.11 -1.39 0.39
N ILE A 97 -14.92 -0.46 0.88
CA ILE A 97 -15.59 0.54 0.05
C ILE A 97 -14.57 1.35 -0.76
N TYR A 98 -13.51 1.85 -0.10
CA TYR A 98 -12.47 2.60 -0.80
C TYR A 98 -11.78 1.76 -1.88
N SER A 99 -11.44 0.51 -1.57
CA SER A 99 -10.82 -0.39 -2.53
C SER A 99 -11.71 -0.71 -3.73
N GLN A 100 -13.03 -0.82 -3.52
CA GLN A 100 -14.01 -0.99 -4.60
C GLN A 100 -14.04 0.23 -5.53
N GLU A 101 -14.09 1.43 -4.96
CA GLU A 101 -14.11 2.66 -5.75
C GLU A 101 -12.77 2.88 -6.47
N GLU A 102 -11.64 2.66 -5.79
CA GLU A 102 -10.29 2.82 -6.37
C GLU A 102 -10.04 1.85 -7.54
N HIS A 103 -10.66 0.67 -7.54
CA HIS A 103 -10.51 -0.33 -8.60
C HIS A 103 -10.90 0.20 -9.99
N ASP A 104 -11.83 1.12 -10.06
CA ASP A 104 -12.31 1.71 -11.31
C ASP A 104 -11.36 2.78 -11.90
N TYR A 105 -10.25 3.05 -11.23
CA TYR A 105 -9.30 4.09 -11.63
C TYR A 105 -7.91 3.53 -11.92
N LEU A 106 -7.16 4.25 -12.77
CA LEU A 106 -5.78 3.94 -13.09
C LEU A 106 -4.85 4.61 -12.07
N VAL A 107 -4.55 3.90 -10.99
CA VAL A 107 -3.73 4.41 -9.89
C VAL A 107 -2.50 3.51 -9.66
N PRO A 108 -1.35 4.07 -9.26
CA PRO A 108 -0.20 3.27 -8.84
C PRO A 108 -0.49 2.49 -7.55
N SER A 109 -0.14 1.21 -7.53
CA SER A 109 -0.31 0.30 -6.38
C SER A 109 0.95 -0.55 -6.17
N GLY A 110 1.02 -1.28 -5.07
CA GLY A 110 2.07 -2.26 -4.80
C GLY A 110 3.31 -1.74 -4.08
N TYR A 111 3.41 -0.44 -3.77
CA TYR A 111 4.61 0.15 -3.16
C TYR A 111 4.52 0.37 -1.66
N PHE A 112 3.33 0.62 -1.11
CA PHE A 112 3.15 1.08 0.27
C PHE A 112 2.38 0.10 1.15
N GLU A 113 1.78 -0.92 0.57
CA GLU A 113 0.86 -1.84 1.23
C GLU A 113 1.53 -2.62 2.37
N ILE A 114 2.80 -3.02 2.19
CA ILE A 114 3.56 -3.71 3.24
C ILE A 114 3.80 -2.78 4.44
N GLY A 115 4.23 -1.55 4.18
CA GLY A 115 4.43 -0.54 5.22
C GLY A 115 3.14 -0.26 5.99
N ILE A 116 2.08 0.08 5.26
CA ILE A 116 0.81 0.51 5.85
C ILE A 116 0.00 -0.66 6.41
N GLY A 117 -0.01 -1.81 5.70
CA GLY A 117 -0.85 -2.95 6.08
C GLY A 117 -0.24 -3.88 7.13
N MET A 118 1.09 -3.92 7.25
CA MET A 118 1.78 -4.86 8.13
C MET A 118 2.72 -4.18 9.13
N LEU A 119 3.70 -3.43 8.65
CA LEU A 119 4.76 -2.89 9.50
C LEU A 119 4.26 -1.75 10.39
N GLY A 120 3.42 -0.86 9.86
CA GLY A 120 2.80 0.21 10.62
C GLY A 120 1.96 -0.30 11.79
N PRO A 121 0.99 -1.20 11.59
CA PRO A 121 0.24 -1.83 12.68
C PRO A 121 1.13 -2.52 13.72
N THR A 122 2.16 -3.24 13.27
CA THR A 122 3.13 -3.86 14.17
C THR A 122 3.87 -2.81 15.01
N MET A 123 4.32 -1.73 14.37
CA MET A 123 5.01 -0.64 15.05
C MET A 123 4.10 0.10 16.03
N MET A 124 2.83 0.30 15.70
CA MET A 124 1.85 0.92 16.62
C MET A 124 1.70 0.13 17.91
N VAL A 125 1.77 -1.20 17.84
CA VAL A 125 1.64 -2.07 19.03
C VAL A 125 2.96 -2.21 19.78
N TRP A 126 4.06 -2.47 19.09
CA TRP A 126 5.32 -2.92 19.68
C TRP A 126 6.46 -1.90 19.60
N GLY A 127 6.34 -0.88 18.77
CA GLY A 127 7.38 0.13 18.61
C GLY A 127 7.49 1.07 19.81
N LYS A 128 8.68 1.65 19.98
CA LYS A 128 8.89 2.73 20.94
C LYS A 128 8.20 4.01 20.45
N ASP A 129 7.82 4.89 21.36
CA ASP A 129 7.12 6.13 21.00
C ASP A 129 7.96 7.04 20.10
N GLU A 130 9.29 7.01 20.24
CA GLU A 130 10.22 7.73 19.37
C GLU A 130 10.16 7.21 17.92
N ASP A 131 10.12 5.88 17.75
CA ASP A 131 10.03 5.23 16.45
C ASP A 131 8.66 5.48 15.80
N LYS A 132 7.58 5.37 16.56
CA LYS A 132 6.23 5.69 16.09
C LYS A 132 6.14 7.11 15.53
N LYS A 133 6.64 8.09 16.29
CA LYS A 133 6.63 9.50 15.89
C LYS A 133 7.49 9.76 14.66
N ARG A 134 8.59 9.03 14.51
CA ARG A 134 9.52 9.19 13.39
C ARG A 134 9.01 8.55 12.11
N TYR A 135 8.54 7.30 12.18
CA TYR A 135 8.32 6.48 11.00
C TYR A 135 6.89 6.46 10.49
N LEU A 136 5.88 6.41 11.39
CA LEU A 136 4.49 6.28 10.96
C LEU A 136 4.02 7.42 10.04
N PRO A 137 4.31 8.70 10.31
CA PRO A 137 3.94 9.77 9.38
C PRO A 137 4.57 9.61 8.00
N LYS A 138 5.82 9.20 7.94
CA LYS A 138 6.55 9.01 6.68
C LYS A 138 6.09 7.81 5.87
N MET A 139 5.61 6.75 6.54
CA MET A 139 4.93 5.64 5.87
C MET A 139 3.64 6.09 5.20
N ILE A 140 2.83 6.91 5.90
CA ILE A 140 1.55 7.39 5.37
C ILE A 140 1.77 8.29 4.15
N THR A 141 2.73 9.23 4.23
CA THR A 141 3.01 10.17 3.14
C THR A 141 3.75 9.55 1.96
N GLY A 142 4.31 8.35 2.14
CA GLY A 142 5.14 7.70 1.12
C GLY A 142 6.55 8.25 1.00
N GLU A 143 7.02 9.05 1.98
CA GLU A 143 8.41 9.51 2.05
C GLU A 143 9.37 8.35 2.28
N GLU A 144 8.97 7.38 3.12
CA GLU A 144 9.71 6.15 3.35
C GLU A 144 8.89 4.93 2.89
N ILE A 145 9.53 4.07 2.13
CA ILE A 145 8.94 2.81 1.66
C ILE A 145 9.57 1.68 2.46
N TRP A 146 8.71 0.82 2.98
CA TRP A 146 9.11 -0.29 3.82
C TRP A 146 8.88 -1.61 3.10
N CYS A 147 9.83 -2.52 3.23
CA CYS A 147 9.74 -3.85 2.65
C CYS A 147 9.95 -4.93 3.72
N GLN A 148 9.51 -6.13 3.38
CA GLN A 148 9.71 -7.33 4.18
C GLN A 148 10.78 -8.19 3.51
N LEU A 149 11.80 -8.58 4.27
CA LEU A 149 12.93 -9.38 3.80
C LEU A 149 12.93 -10.74 4.51
N PHE A 150 11.88 -11.53 4.33
CA PHE A 150 11.73 -12.83 4.97
C PHE A 150 12.14 -13.99 4.08
N SER A 151 11.89 -13.87 2.77
CA SER A 151 12.19 -14.95 1.83
C SER A 151 13.58 -14.83 1.25
N GLU A 152 14.26 -15.96 1.12
CA GLU A 152 15.54 -16.14 0.44
C GLU A 152 15.35 -17.03 -0.79
N PRO A 153 16.31 -17.07 -1.73
CA PRO A 153 16.21 -17.95 -2.89
C PRO A 153 16.00 -19.43 -2.54
N SER A 154 16.50 -19.87 -1.40
CA SER A 154 16.43 -21.25 -0.90
C SER A 154 15.40 -21.50 0.17
N ALA A 155 14.77 -20.46 0.74
CA ALA A 155 13.82 -20.57 1.85
C ALA A 155 12.76 -19.45 1.79
N GLY A 156 11.49 -19.83 1.69
CA GLY A 156 10.34 -18.91 1.67
C GLY A 156 9.36 -19.26 2.78
N SER A 157 8.46 -20.22 2.50
CA SER A 157 7.47 -20.67 3.48
C SER A 157 8.08 -21.37 4.69
N ASP A 158 9.27 -21.94 4.55
CA ASP A 158 10.06 -22.47 5.65
C ASP A 158 10.89 -21.37 6.31
N LEU A 159 10.26 -20.63 7.21
CA LEU A 159 10.86 -19.52 7.92
C LEU A 159 12.03 -19.94 8.81
N ALA A 160 12.03 -21.19 9.29
CA ALA A 160 13.09 -21.70 10.16
C ALA A 160 14.44 -21.93 9.43
N CYS A 161 14.41 -21.98 8.11
CA CYS A 161 15.59 -22.16 7.26
C CYS A 161 16.20 -20.86 6.77
N LEU A 162 15.69 -19.68 7.16
CA LEU A 162 16.25 -18.38 6.78
C LEU A 162 17.62 -18.17 7.43
N LEU A 163 18.64 -17.89 6.62
CA LEU A 163 20.03 -17.69 7.05
C LEU A 163 20.46 -16.22 7.02
N TYR A 164 19.99 -15.43 6.07
CA TYR A 164 20.46 -14.06 5.83
C TYR A 164 19.82 -13.02 6.76
N THR A 165 18.57 -13.23 7.16
CA THR A 165 17.82 -12.25 7.96
C THR A 165 17.90 -12.51 9.45
N SER A 166 18.36 -13.70 9.85
CA SER A 166 18.57 -14.08 11.23
C SER A 166 19.90 -14.83 11.33
N PRO A 167 21.01 -14.14 11.59
CA PRO A 167 22.27 -14.83 11.81
C PRO A 167 22.11 -15.80 12.98
N SER A 168 22.06 -17.07 12.63
CA SER A 168 22.00 -18.15 13.60
C SER A 168 23.30 -18.18 14.39
N PRO A 169 23.29 -18.53 15.68
CA PRO A 169 24.52 -18.82 16.41
C PRO A 169 25.40 -19.90 15.75
N ARG A 170 24.85 -20.64 14.79
CA ARG A 170 25.59 -21.60 13.95
C ARG A 170 26.48 -20.94 12.90
N ASP A 171 26.19 -19.69 12.52
CA ASP A 171 26.95 -18.94 11.51
C ASP A 171 28.09 -18.13 12.15
N ALA A 172 28.21 -18.16 13.47
CA ALA A 172 29.26 -17.53 14.25
C ALA A 172 30.44 -18.48 14.56
N LEU A 173 30.42 -19.70 14.02
CA LEU A 173 31.50 -20.71 14.06
C LEU A 173 32.10 -20.88 12.68
#